data_69951d8256f75a6d130841b5fa72c701
#
_entry.id   69951d8256f75a6d130841b5fa72c701
#
_cell.length_a   1.000
_cell.length_b   1.000
_cell.length_c   1.000
_cell.angle_alpha   90.00
_cell.angle_beta   90.00
_cell.angle_gamma   90.00
#
_symmetry.space_group_name_H-M   'P 1'
#
loop_
_entity.id
_entity.type
_entity.pdbx_description
1 polymer ?
#
loop_
_entity_poly.entity_id
_entity_poly.type
_entity_poly.pdbx_seq_one_letter_code
_entity_poly.pdbx_strand_id
1 'polypeptide(L)'
;MHENDFFNEDLLCALAGVAGEDNVLMSEPMREHTTFKIGGPADVFVTPDTEQGLVATLDTCYRCDLPLTIVGNGSDLLVGDKGIRGVVVALGEGLSNITVNGTHVTAAAGALLSDVAAAAAEAGLTGMEPISGIPGSVGGACYMNAGAYGACMADVLESVRVYKPARMLDDGTRGSGSIIEFDVDELNLGYRKSRIADDGFIVLSATFNLAPGNAAMIKADMDDYRQRREDKQPLDMPSAGSTFKRPEGYFAGKLIMDAGLRGHAIGGAQVSGKHCGFIVNADHATAADVDELIRHIQTTVKDQFNVDLEPEVHRVGEFL
;
A
#
# COMPACT_ATOMS: atom_id res chain seq x y z
N MET A 1 -22.17 -17.46 -20.30
CA MET A 1 -22.63 -17.01 -18.97
C MET A 1 -21.85 -15.75 -18.70
N HIS A 2 -22.50 -14.63 -18.48
CA HIS A 2 -21.83 -13.35 -18.21
C HIS A 2 -21.15 -13.43 -16.84
N GLU A 3 -19.87 -13.07 -16.76
CA GLU A 3 -18.98 -13.14 -15.57
C GLU A 3 -19.39 -12.22 -14.41
N ASN A 4 -20.54 -11.56 -14.47
CA ASN A 4 -21.04 -10.63 -13.44
C ASN A 4 -22.13 -11.22 -12.52
N ASP A 5 -22.34 -12.54 -12.52
CA ASP A 5 -23.41 -13.18 -11.71
C ASP A 5 -23.12 -13.25 -10.19
N PHE A 6 -21.95 -12.78 -9.71
CA PHE A 6 -21.64 -12.77 -8.29
C PHE A 6 -22.32 -11.64 -7.50
N PHE A 7 -22.63 -10.51 -8.13
CA PHE A 7 -23.18 -9.34 -7.47
C PHE A 7 -24.64 -9.15 -7.80
N ASN A 8 -25.53 -9.75 -7.00
CA ASN A 8 -26.96 -9.47 -7.07
C ASN A 8 -27.31 -8.20 -6.28
N GLU A 9 -28.52 -7.65 -6.53
CA GLU A 9 -29.01 -6.45 -5.84
C GLU A 9 -29.00 -6.58 -4.31
N ASP A 10 -29.31 -7.76 -3.78
CA ASP A 10 -29.37 -8.00 -2.33
C ASP A 10 -27.98 -7.83 -1.69
N LEU A 11 -26.92 -8.31 -2.34
CA LEU A 11 -25.55 -8.19 -1.87
C LEU A 11 -25.06 -6.73 -1.94
N LEU A 12 -25.35 -6.03 -3.03
CA LEU A 12 -25.00 -4.61 -3.17
C LEU A 12 -25.75 -3.77 -2.12
N CYS A 13 -27.04 -4.05 -1.89
CA CYS A 13 -27.82 -3.42 -0.81
C CYS A 13 -27.21 -3.73 0.58
N ALA A 14 -26.73 -4.97 0.81
CA ALA A 14 -26.10 -5.33 2.08
C ALA A 14 -24.78 -4.58 2.29
N LEU A 15 -23.95 -4.44 1.25
CA LEU A 15 -22.70 -3.66 1.29
C LEU A 15 -23.00 -2.16 1.51
N ALA A 16 -23.97 -1.61 0.78
CA ALA A 16 -24.38 -0.22 0.91
C ALA A 16 -24.96 0.06 2.32
N GLY A 17 -25.72 -0.88 2.86
CA GLY A 17 -26.29 -0.77 4.21
C GLY A 17 -25.25 -0.72 5.34
N VAL A 18 -24.06 -1.26 5.15
CA VAL A 18 -22.99 -1.26 6.15
C VAL A 18 -21.89 -0.24 5.88
N ALA A 19 -21.59 0.04 4.62
CA ALA A 19 -20.55 1.00 4.23
C ALA A 19 -21.07 2.42 4.00
N GLY A 20 -22.37 2.59 3.72
CA GLY A 20 -23.01 3.80 3.23
C GLY A 20 -23.36 3.68 1.74
N GLU A 21 -24.52 4.22 1.34
CA GLU A 21 -25.00 4.09 -0.06
C GLU A 21 -24.05 4.73 -1.08
N ASP A 22 -23.52 5.91 -0.77
CA ASP A 22 -22.58 6.64 -1.64
C ASP A 22 -21.17 6.03 -1.67
N ASN A 23 -20.90 5.07 -0.80
CA ASN A 23 -19.58 4.44 -0.59
C ASN A 23 -19.41 3.13 -1.34
N VAL A 24 -20.36 2.74 -2.19
CA VAL A 24 -20.30 1.51 -3.01
C VAL A 24 -20.40 1.87 -4.47
N LEU A 25 -19.31 1.69 -5.20
CA LEU A 25 -19.21 2.01 -6.62
C LEU A 25 -19.04 0.72 -7.44
N MET A 26 -19.69 0.67 -8.59
CA MET A 26 -19.57 -0.45 -9.54
C MET A 26 -18.64 -0.08 -10.68
N SER A 27 -17.80 -1.04 -11.09
CA SER A 27 -16.88 -0.87 -12.23
C SER A 27 -15.94 0.34 -12.07
N GLU A 28 -15.50 0.60 -10.83
CA GLU A 28 -14.67 1.76 -10.50
C GLU A 28 -13.25 1.60 -11.05
N PRO A 29 -12.75 2.56 -11.87
CA PRO A 29 -11.42 2.48 -12.47
C PRO A 29 -10.30 2.56 -11.42
N MET A 30 -9.55 1.48 -11.21
CA MET A 30 -8.48 1.44 -10.23
C MET A 30 -7.32 2.40 -10.52
N ARG A 31 -7.14 2.87 -11.75
CA ARG A 31 -6.17 3.93 -12.07
C ARG A 31 -6.41 5.23 -11.29
N GLU A 32 -7.62 5.50 -10.83
CA GLU A 32 -7.93 6.67 -10.01
C GLU A 32 -7.50 6.47 -8.53
N HIS A 33 -7.28 5.21 -8.12
CA HIS A 33 -6.96 4.79 -6.76
C HIS A 33 -5.53 4.24 -6.62
N THR A 34 -4.67 4.46 -7.61
CA THR A 34 -3.25 4.10 -7.57
C THR A 34 -2.37 5.31 -7.89
N THR A 35 -1.21 5.42 -7.21
CA THR A 35 -0.23 6.47 -7.54
C THR A 35 0.44 6.24 -8.89
N PHE A 36 0.37 5.01 -9.43
CA PHE A 36 0.86 4.67 -10.76
C PHE A 36 -0.06 5.16 -11.88
N LYS A 37 -1.34 5.47 -11.54
CA LYS A 37 -2.38 5.85 -12.50
C LYS A 37 -2.60 4.79 -13.58
N ILE A 38 -2.50 3.51 -13.17
CA ILE A 38 -2.70 2.33 -14.00
C ILE A 38 -3.68 1.40 -13.27
N GLY A 39 -4.57 0.74 -14.04
CA GLY A 39 -5.47 -0.27 -13.53
C GLY A 39 -6.84 -0.23 -14.19
N GLY A 40 -7.34 -1.42 -14.56
CA GLY A 40 -8.70 -1.63 -15.01
C GLY A 40 -9.73 -1.48 -13.88
N PRO A 41 -11.01 -1.78 -14.14
CA PRO A 41 -12.07 -1.57 -13.17
C PRO A 41 -12.09 -2.62 -12.04
N ALA A 42 -12.39 -2.19 -10.82
CA ALA A 42 -12.87 -3.08 -9.76
C ALA A 42 -14.32 -3.45 -10.01
N ASP A 43 -14.73 -4.69 -9.79
CA ASP A 43 -16.14 -5.06 -9.95
C ASP A 43 -17.01 -4.27 -8.98
N VAL A 44 -16.63 -4.26 -7.70
CA VAL A 44 -17.24 -3.43 -6.64
C VAL A 44 -16.13 -2.76 -5.86
N PHE A 45 -16.24 -1.46 -5.66
CA PHE A 45 -15.32 -0.64 -4.89
C PHE A 45 -16.05 -0.03 -3.70
N VAL A 46 -15.53 -0.23 -2.48
CA VAL A 46 -16.17 0.18 -1.24
C VAL A 46 -15.23 1.05 -0.42
N THR A 47 -15.72 2.19 0.05
CA THR A 47 -14.97 3.17 0.89
C THR A 47 -15.66 3.39 2.23
N PRO A 48 -15.53 2.49 3.23
CA PRO A 48 -16.20 2.67 4.51
C PRO A 48 -15.74 3.93 5.25
N ASP A 49 -16.67 4.70 5.80
CA ASP A 49 -16.38 5.95 6.53
C ASP A 49 -16.02 5.74 8.01
N THR A 50 -16.27 4.55 8.54
CA THR A 50 -16.05 4.24 9.95
C THR A 50 -15.43 2.86 10.13
N GLU A 51 -14.76 2.65 11.27
CA GLU A 51 -14.22 1.33 11.63
C GLU A 51 -15.33 0.27 11.71
N GLN A 52 -16.50 0.64 12.24
CA GLN A 52 -17.66 -0.26 12.31
C GLN A 52 -18.14 -0.65 10.90
N GLY A 53 -18.23 0.31 9.99
CA GLY A 53 -18.58 0.08 8.59
C GLY A 53 -17.56 -0.81 7.88
N LEU A 54 -16.27 -0.58 8.13
CA LEU A 54 -15.20 -1.43 7.62
C LEU A 54 -15.34 -2.87 8.10
N VAL A 55 -15.45 -3.09 9.41
CA VAL A 55 -15.59 -4.43 10.00
C VAL A 55 -16.83 -5.15 9.46
N ALA A 56 -17.98 -4.45 9.35
CA ALA A 56 -19.21 -5.03 8.83
C ALA A 56 -19.10 -5.37 7.33
N THR A 57 -18.40 -4.54 6.54
CA THR A 57 -18.11 -4.81 5.13
C THR A 57 -17.24 -6.06 5.00
N LEU A 58 -16.16 -6.17 5.80
CA LEU A 58 -15.29 -7.33 5.81
C LEU A 58 -16.05 -8.61 6.20
N ASP A 59 -16.84 -8.56 7.29
CA ASP A 59 -17.66 -9.68 7.71
C ASP A 59 -18.65 -10.12 6.61
N THR A 60 -19.24 -9.17 5.89
CA THR A 60 -20.14 -9.45 4.77
C THR A 60 -19.39 -10.15 3.64
N CYS A 61 -18.23 -9.63 3.23
CA CYS A 61 -17.41 -10.25 2.20
C CYS A 61 -16.99 -11.67 2.57
N TYR A 62 -16.49 -11.88 3.79
CA TYR A 62 -16.06 -13.22 4.23
C TYR A 62 -17.21 -14.20 4.36
N ARG A 63 -18.39 -13.80 4.88
CA ARG A 63 -19.57 -14.66 4.97
C ARG A 63 -20.12 -15.09 3.61
N CYS A 64 -20.05 -14.20 2.64
CA CYS A 64 -20.49 -14.49 1.27
C CYS A 64 -19.39 -15.10 0.38
N ASP A 65 -18.22 -15.41 0.96
CA ASP A 65 -17.04 -15.96 0.25
C ASP A 65 -16.63 -15.16 -0.99
N LEU A 66 -16.72 -13.82 -0.89
CA LEU A 66 -16.37 -12.91 -1.98
C LEU A 66 -14.85 -12.73 -2.06
N PRO A 67 -14.27 -12.72 -3.26
CA PRO A 67 -12.89 -12.26 -3.44
C PRO A 67 -12.75 -10.84 -2.89
N LEU A 68 -11.75 -10.61 -2.05
CA LEU A 68 -11.54 -9.35 -1.33
C LEU A 68 -10.13 -8.82 -1.56
N THR A 69 -10.04 -7.56 -1.93
CA THR A 69 -8.78 -6.83 -2.04
C THR A 69 -8.84 -5.58 -1.16
N ILE A 70 -7.85 -5.41 -0.28
CA ILE A 70 -7.74 -4.21 0.56
C ILE A 70 -6.74 -3.25 -0.07
N VAL A 71 -7.10 -1.99 -0.19
CA VAL A 71 -6.26 -0.94 -0.77
C VAL A 71 -6.15 0.23 0.20
N GLY A 72 -4.92 0.67 0.48
CA GLY A 72 -4.67 1.95 1.14
C GLY A 72 -4.53 3.07 0.10
N ASN A 73 -3.45 3.83 0.13
CA ASN A 73 -3.19 4.90 -0.84
C ASN A 73 -2.75 4.40 -2.25
N GLY A 74 -2.73 3.10 -2.50
CA GLY A 74 -2.38 2.52 -3.80
C GLY A 74 -0.96 2.83 -4.28
N SER A 75 -0.03 3.14 -3.36
CA SER A 75 1.31 3.65 -3.68
C SER A 75 2.36 2.58 -4.00
N ASP A 76 2.00 1.31 -3.86
CA ASP A 76 2.86 0.16 -4.14
C ASP A 76 2.13 -0.91 -4.98
N LEU A 77 1.14 -0.50 -5.77
CA LEU A 77 0.29 -1.40 -6.54
C LEU A 77 0.47 -1.21 -8.04
N LEU A 78 0.55 -2.34 -8.75
CA LEU A 78 0.32 -2.45 -10.18
C LEU A 78 -0.97 -3.25 -10.39
N VAL A 79 -2.04 -2.57 -10.76
CA VAL A 79 -3.34 -3.20 -11.01
C VAL A 79 -3.46 -3.58 -12.48
N GLY A 80 -3.83 -4.83 -12.75
CA GLY A 80 -3.97 -5.38 -14.10
C GLY A 80 -5.01 -4.65 -14.96
N ASP A 81 -4.81 -4.68 -16.27
CA ASP A 81 -5.65 -3.95 -17.23
C ASP A 81 -7.10 -4.45 -17.28
N LYS A 82 -7.34 -5.72 -16.94
CA LYS A 82 -8.70 -6.26 -16.80
C LYS A 82 -9.36 -5.91 -15.46
N GLY A 83 -8.61 -5.32 -14.54
CA GLY A 83 -9.11 -4.88 -13.25
C GLY A 83 -9.11 -5.95 -12.16
N ILE A 84 -9.90 -5.74 -11.11
CA ILE A 84 -9.95 -6.60 -9.93
C ILE A 84 -11.33 -7.23 -9.83
N ARG A 85 -11.37 -8.57 -9.77
CA ARG A 85 -12.62 -9.33 -9.52
C ARG A 85 -12.93 -9.33 -8.03
N GLY A 86 -14.23 -9.23 -7.73
CA GLY A 86 -14.70 -9.22 -6.35
C GLY A 86 -14.86 -7.80 -5.79
N VAL A 87 -14.66 -7.67 -4.48
CA VAL A 87 -14.80 -6.42 -3.74
C VAL A 87 -13.42 -5.83 -3.44
N VAL A 88 -13.22 -4.59 -3.83
CA VAL A 88 -12.09 -3.78 -3.38
C VAL A 88 -12.55 -2.90 -2.24
N VAL A 89 -11.92 -2.99 -1.08
CA VAL A 89 -12.18 -2.11 0.07
C VAL A 89 -11.01 -1.13 0.22
N ALA A 90 -11.29 0.15 0.02
CA ALA A 90 -10.30 1.21 0.18
C ALA A 90 -10.37 1.82 1.59
N LEU A 91 -9.19 1.89 2.25
CA LEU A 91 -9.03 2.55 3.54
C LEU A 91 -8.72 4.03 3.27
N GLY A 92 -9.78 4.83 3.13
CA GLY A 92 -9.73 6.24 2.74
C GLY A 92 -9.86 7.23 3.91
N GLU A 93 -10.32 8.45 3.59
CA GLU A 93 -10.43 9.58 4.53
C GLU A 93 -11.28 9.27 5.78
N GLY A 94 -12.38 8.51 5.65
CA GLY A 94 -13.22 8.12 6.79
C GLY A 94 -12.48 7.28 7.84
N LEU A 95 -11.33 6.71 7.48
CA LEU A 95 -10.48 5.88 8.33
C LEU A 95 -9.10 6.53 8.54
N SER A 96 -9.02 7.86 8.61
CA SER A 96 -7.76 8.63 8.69
C SER A 96 -7.54 9.36 10.03
N ASN A 97 -8.35 9.08 11.06
CA ASN A 97 -8.23 9.74 12.35
C ASN A 97 -6.84 9.56 12.98
N ILE A 98 -6.27 10.65 13.50
CA ILE A 98 -4.98 10.69 14.20
C ILE A 98 -5.19 11.31 15.56
N THR A 99 -4.66 10.70 16.60
CA THR A 99 -4.69 11.22 17.99
C THR A 99 -3.31 11.18 18.59
N VAL A 100 -2.96 12.22 19.36
CA VAL A 100 -1.68 12.31 20.09
C VAL A 100 -1.97 12.36 21.58
N ASN A 101 -1.33 11.46 22.33
CA ASN A 101 -1.44 11.39 23.79
C ASN A 101 -0.06 11.16 24.42
N GLY A 102 0.54 12.21 24.98
CA GLY A 102 1.90 12.16 25.50
C GLY A 102 2.91 11.87 24.38
N THR A 103 3.62 10.74 24.47
CA THR A 103 4.57 10.27 23.45
C THR A 103 3.95 9.31 22.44
N HIS A 104 2.67 8.97 22.59
CA HIS A 104 1.98 8.03 21.72
C HIS A 104 1.17 8.76 20.67
N VAL A 105 1.32 8.33 19.43
CA VAL A 105 0.50 8.75 18.30
C VAL A 105 -0.27 7.53 17.81
N THR A 106 -1.61 7.58 17.85
CA THR A 106 -2.45 6.51 17.31
C THR A 106 -3.11 7.02 16.04
N ALA A 107 -2.99 6.25 14.96
CA ALA A 107 -3.54 6.58 13.66
C ALA A 107 -4.34 5.42 13.09
N ALA A 108 -5.50 5.73 12.49
CA ALA A 108 -6.30 4.77 11.75
C ALA A 108 -5.60 4.34 10.45
N ALA A 109 -5.96 3.17 9.93
CA ALA A 109 -5.25 2.52 8.83
C ALA A 109 -5.23 3.31 7.50
N GLY A 110 -6.23 4.16 7.26
CA GLY A 110 -6.31 5.03 6.08
C GLY A 110 -5.50 6.33 6.19
N ALA A 111 -5.04 6.72 7.40
CA ALA A 111 -4.22 7.92 7.57
C ALA A 111 -2.93 7.83 6.76
N LEU A 112 -2.52 8.91 6.10
CA LEU A 112 -1.23 8.95 5.41
C LEU A 112 -0.08 9.04 6.42
N LEU A 113 1.03 8.36 6.14
CA LEU A 113 2.23 8.46 6.99
C LEU A 113 2.75 9.89 7.09
N SER A 114 2.63 10.69 6.04
CA SER A 114 2.97 12.11 6.05
C SER A 114 2.18 12.91 7.09
N ASP A 115 0.89 12.61 7.23
CA ASP A 115 0.00 13.32 8.14
C ASP A 115 0.27 12.89 9.59
N VAL A 116 0.55 11.60 9.80
CA VAL A 116 0.97 11.09 11.12
C VAL A 116 2.29 11.73 11.56
N ALA A 117 3.28 11.80 10.64
CA ALA A 117 4.55 12.45 10.91
C ALA A 117 4.40 13.96 11.17
N ALA A 118 3.50 14.64 10.45
CA ALA A 118 3.19 16.05 10.67
C ALA A 118 2.56 16.28 12.06
N ALA A 119 1.57 15.46 12.46
CA ALA A 119 0.95 15.52 13.78
C ALA A 119 1.95 15.23 14.90
N ALA A 120 2.87 14.27 14.71
CA ALA A 120 3.97 14.01 15.65
C ALA A 120 4.90 15.22 15.78
N ALA A 121 5.31 15.83 14.68
CA ALA A 121 6.17 17.00 14.65
C ALA A 121 5.53 18.22 15.33
N GLU A 122 4.24 18.47 15.11
CA GLU A 122 3.47 19.53 15.77
C GLU A 122 3.41 19.33 17.30
N ALA A 123 3.37 18.06 17.75
CA ALA A 123 3.43 17.70 19.15
C ALA A 123 4.87 17.70 19.73
N GLY A 124 5.89 18.00 18.93
CA GLY A 124 7.30 17.98 19.36
C GLY A 124 7.84 16.57 19.58
N LEU A 125 7.33 15.58 18.83
CA LEU A 125 7.74 14.17 18.91
C LEU A 125 8.62 13.82 17.71
N THR A 126 9.80 13.23 17.98
CA THR A 126 10.80 12.78 17.00
C THR A 126 10.73 11.26 16.79
N GLY A 127 11.17 10.78 15.63
CA GLY A 127 11.29 9.37 15.25
C GLY A 127 10.68 9.05 13.89
N MET A 128 9.75 9.88 13.38
CA MET A 128 9.09 9.62 12.10
C MET A 128 9.72 10.36 10.90
N GLU A 129 10.69 11.23 11.10
CA GLU A 129 11.25 12.10 10.07
C GLU A 129 11.74 11.33 8.82
N PRO A 130 12.49 10.21 8.94
CA PRO A 130 12.97 9.48 7.77
C PRO A 130 11.86 8.85 6.93
N ILE A 131 10.75 8.45 7.57
CA ILE A 131 9.61 7.76 6.90
C ILE A 131 8.48 8.72 6.51
N SER A 132 8.54 9.99 6.92
CA SER A 132 7.51 11.02 6.68
C SER A 132 7.16 11.23 5.21
N GLY A 133 8.11 10.98 4.30
CA GLY A 133 7.90 11.13 2.87
C GLY A 133 7.38 9.89 2.15
N ILE A 134 7.10 8.78 2.83
CA ILE A 134 6.52 7.59 2.21
C ILE A 134 5.06 7.89 1.84
N PRO A 135 4.65 7.74 0.56
CA PRO A 135 3.30 8.10 0.11
C PRO A 135 2.25 7.02 0.44
N GLY A 136 2.47 6.23 1.48
CA GLY A 136 1.59 5.14 1.90
C GLY A 136 0.66 5.53 3.04
N SER A 137 -0.45 4.79 3.17
CA SER A 137 -1.28 4.82 4.37
C SER A 137 -0.66 3.99 5.49
N VAL A 138 -1.05 4.25 6.74
CA VAL A 138 -0.62 3.51 7.93
C VAL A 138 -0.85 2.01 7.77
N GLY A 139 -2.01 1.59 7.27
CA GLY A 139 -2.33 0.18 7.07
C GLY A 139 -1.37 -0.50 6.09
N GLY A 140 -1.12 0.12 4.93
CA GLY A 140 -0.16 -0.38 3.95
C GLY A 140 1.28 -0.37 4.47
N ALA A 141 1.64 0.66 5.23
CA ALA A 141 2.98 0.77 5.81
C ALA A 141 3.25 -0.31 6.87
N CYS A 142 2.27 -0.63 7.74
CA CYS A 142 2.37 -1.74 8.69
C CYS A 142 2.45 -3.09 7.97
N TYR A 143 1.63 -3.28 6.92
CA TYR A 143 1.61 -4.49 6.09
C TYR A 143 2.99 -4.80 5.50
N MET A 144 3.65 -3.77 4.95
CA MET A 144 4.94 -3.88 4.27
C MET A 144 6.15 -3.70 5.19
N ASN A 145 5.98 -3.34 6.46
CA ASN A 145 7.06 -2.77 7.27
C ASN A 145 7.81 -1.70 6.47
N ALA A 146 7.06 -0.71 5.97
CA ALA A 146 7.60 0.29 5.06
C ALA A 146 8.76 1.06 5.71
N GLY A 147 9.75 1.41 4.89
CA GLY A 147 10.92 2.11 5.41
C GLY A 147 11.62 2.95 4.35
N ALA A 148 12.30 3.99 4.81
CA ALA A 148 13.11 4.89 4.00
C ALA A 148 14.26 5.45 4.83
N TYR A 149 15.37 5.78 4.18
CA TYR A 149 16.55 6.43 4.80
C TYR A 149 17.13 5.71 6.02
N GLY A 150 17.01 4.39 6.06
CA GLY A 150 17.57 3.56 7.14
C GLY A 150 16.65 3.35 8.33
N ALA A 151 15.45 3.92 8.32
CA ALA A 151 14.39 3.67 9.30
C ALA A 151 13.19 2.95 8.66
N CYS A 152 12.40 2.26 9.48
CA CYS A 152 11.20 1.55 9.05
C CYS A 152 10.11 1.60 10.14
N MET A 153 8.95 1.09 9.83
CA MET A 153 7.81 1.07 10.76
C MET A 153 8.17 0.39 12.08
N ALA A 154 8.95 -0.69 12.06
CA ALA A 154 9.39 -1.41 13.27
C ALA A 154 10.13 -0.54 14.28
N ASP A 155 10.77 0.55 13.83
CA ASP A 155 11.56 1.42 14.70
C ASP A 155 10.70 2.37 15.56
N VAL A 156 9.43 2.55 15.17
CA VAL A 156 8.52 3.53 15.79
C VAL A 156 7.18 2.95 16.25
N LEU A 157 6.82 1.74 15.77
CA LEU A 157 5.59 1.07 16.18
C LEU A 157 5.67 0.56 17.62
N GLU A 158 4.57 0.69 18.34
CA GLU A 158 4.32 0.03 19.63
C GLU A 158 3.36 -1.14 19.46
N SER A 159 2.17 -0.88 18.87
CA SER A 159 1.16 -1.90 18.64
C SER A 159 0.37 -1.65 17.36
N VAL A 160 -0.29 -2.70 16.86
CA VAL A 160 -1.18 -2.64 15.71
C VAL A 160 -2.48 -3.39 16.02
N ARG A 161 -3.63 -2.71 15.86
CA ARG A 161 -4.95 -3.32 15.91
C ARG A 161 -5.32 -3.82 14.51
N VAL A 162 -5.73 -5.07 14.44
CA VAL A 162 -6.10 -5.72 13.18
C VAL A 162 -7.46 -6.38 13.26
N TYR A 163 -8.15 -6.45 12.13
CA TYR A 163 -9.23 -7.38 11.91
C TYR A 163 -8.64 -8.72 11.46
N LYS A 164 -8.97 -9.76 12.22
CA LYS A 164 -8.64 -11.14 11.91
C LYS A 164 -9.88 -11.83 11.33
N PRO A 165 -9.85 -12.26 10.07
CA PRO A 165 -10.96 -12.97 9.46
C PRO A 165 -11.33 -14.25 10.23
N ALA A 166 -12.62 -14.56 10.34
CA ALA A 166 -13.06 -15.82 10.89
C ALA A 166 -12.64 -16.99 9.98
N ARG A 167 -12.24 -18.09 10.60
CA ARG A 167 -12.00 -19.35 9.88
C ARG A 167 -13.33 -19.93 9.38
N MET A 168 -13.27 -20.64 8.27
CA MET A 168 -14.39 -21.46 7.82
C MET A 168 -14.65 -22.56 8.85
N LEU A 169 -15.91 -22.74 9.21
CA LEU A 169 -16.36 -23.80 10.11
C LEU A 169 -16.55 -25.11 9.32
N ASP A 170 -16.64 -26.24 10.05
CA ASP A 170 -16.81 -27.58 9.44
C ASP A 170 -18.09 -27.72 8.61
N ASP A 171 -19.12 -26.90 8.90
CA ASP A 171 -20.38 -26.84 8.15
C ASP A 171 -20.33 -25.95 6.90
N GLY A 172 -19.14 -25.39 6.58
CA GLY A 172 -18.93 -24.50 5.43
C GLY A 172 -19.38 -23.06 5.66
N THR A 173 -19.79 -22.69 6.86
CA THR A 173 -20.11 -21.31 7.22
C THR A 173 -18.91 -20.58 7.79
N ARG A 174 -18.93 -19.22 7.74
CA ARG A 174 -17.97 -18.37 8.45
C ARG A 174 -18.71 -17.49 9.44
N GLY A 175 -18.18 -17.40 10.65
CA GLY A 175 -18.63 -16.41 11.64
C GLY A 175 -18.14 -15.00 11.32
N SER A 176 -18.36 -14.08 12.26
CA SER A 176 -17.71 -12.75 12.22
C SER A 176 -16.24 -12.87 12.58
N GLY A 177 -15.42 -11.98 12.01
CA GLY A 177 -14.02 -11.83 12.39
C GLY A 177 -13.87 -11.30 13.81
N SER A 178 -12.65 -11.16 14.25
CA SER A 178 -12.32 -10.61 15.57
C SER A 178 -11.29 -9.49 15.44
N ILE A 179 -11.39 -8.50 16.33
CA ILE A 179 -10.38 -7.46 16.46
C ILE A 179 -9.36 -7.94 17.48
N ILE A 180 -8.09 -7.88 17.08
CA ILE A 180 -6.94 -8.27 17.92
C ILE A 180 -5.93 -7.13 17.89
N GLU A 181 -5.25 -6.91 18.98
CA GLU A 181 -4.09 -6.04 19.07
C GLU A 181 -2.83 -6.87 19.25
N PHE A 182 -1.80 -6.55 18.48
CA PHE A 182 -0.47 -7.15 18.58
C PHE A 182 0.54 -6.10 18.98
N ASP A 183 1.40 -6.43 19.93
CA ASP A 183 2.61 -5.66 20.19
C ASP A 183 3.59 -5.81 19.01
N VAL A 184 4.49 -4.84 18.82
CA VAL A 184 5.44 -4.81 17.70
C VAL A 184 6.26 -6.10 17.60
N ASP A 185 6.67 -6.68 18.72
CA ASP A 185 7.48 -7.91 18.78
C ASP A 185 6.73 -9.14 18.24
N GLU A 186 5.40 -9.12 18.23
CA GLU A 186 4.56 -10.20 17.72
C GLU A 186 4.34 -10.16 16.21
N LEU A 187 4.69 -9.03 15.57
CA LEU A 187 4.45 -8.77 14.15
C LEU A 187 5.49 -9.38 13.22
N ASN A 188 6.59 -9.95 13.74
CA ASN A 188 7.66 -10.55 12.95
C ASN A 188 8.15 -9.66 11.79
N LEU A 189 8.32 -8.36 12.07
CA LEU A 189 8.67 -7.37 11.07
C LEU A 189 10.07 -7.61 10.51
N GLY A 190 10.15 -7.62 9.19
CA GLY A 190 11.39 -7.76 8.44
C GLY A 190 11.40 -6.86 7.21
N TYR A 191 12.42 -6.97 6.37
CA TYR A 191 12.48 -6.19 5.14
C TYR A 191 11.34 -6.57 4.19
N ARG A 192 10.37 -5.67 4.02
CA ARG A 192 9.13 -5.88 3.23
C ARG A 192 8.35 -7.12 3.68
N LYS A 193 8.31 -7.34 4.99
CA LYS A 193 7.65 -8.51 5.59
C LYS A 193 7.01 -8.15 6.91
N SER A 194 5.83 -8.74 7.16
CA SER A 194 5.12 -8.68 8.44
C SER A 194 4.23 -9.91 8.62
N ARG A 195 3.94 -10.27 9.87
CA ARG A 195 2.91 -11.26 10.20
C ARG A 195 1.53 -10.84 9.69
N ILE A 196 1.27 -9.53 9.58
CA ILE A 196 0.01 -9.00 9.04
C ILE A 196 -0.20 -9.53 7.63
N ALA A 197 0.85 -9.47 6.79
CA ALA A 197 0.82 -9.99 5.42
C ALA A 197 0.74 -11.52 5.39
N ASP A 198 1.56 -12.19 6.20
CA ASP A 198 1.67 -13.65 6.22
C ASP A 198 0.34 -14.32 6.68
N ASP A 199 -0.36 -13.74 7.65
CA ASP A 199 -1.60 -14.27 8.24
C ASP A 199 -2.88 -13.71 7.58
N GLY A 200 -2.77 -12.76 6.63
CA GLY A 200 -3.90 -12.13 5.95
C GLY A 200 -4.76 -11.24 6.86
N PHE A 201 -4.14 -10.59 7.85
CA PHE A 201 -4.83 -9.65 8.71
C PHE A 201 -5.03 -8.31 8.03
N ILE A 202 -6.06 -7.56 8.44
CA ILE A 202 -6.37 -6.23 7.92
C ILE A 202 -6.15 -5.22 9.03
N VAL A 203 -5.25 -4.25 8.81
CA VAL A 203 -4.95 -3.22 9.80
C VAL A 203 -6.14 -2.28 9.97
N LEU A 204 -6.51 -2.00 11.21
CA LEU A 204 -7.54 -1.02 11.60
C LEU A 204 -6.88 0.28 12.11
N SER A 205 -5.86 0.15 12.94
CA SER A 205 -5.10 1.29 13.46
C SER A 205 -3.72 0.84 13.95
N ALA A 206 -2.80 1.79 14.08
CA ALA A 206 -1.49 1.56 14.67
C ALA A 206 -1.18 2.63 15.73
N THR A 207 -0.48 2.23 16.78
CA THR A 207 0.06 3.11 17.81
C THR A 207 1.57 3.18 17.65
N PHE A 208 2.09 4.42 17.60
CA PHE A 208 3.50 4.74 17.53
C PHE A 208 3.96 5.26 18.89
N ASN A 209 5.11 4.80 19.39
CA ASN A 209 5.74 5.31 20.59
C ASN A 209 6.97 6.11 20.19
N LEU A 210 6.88 7.44 20.35
CA LEU A 210 7.86 8.40 19.88
C LEU A 210 8.58 9.06 21.06
N ALA A 211 9.65 9.77 20.80
CA ALA A 211 10.39 10.50 21.84
C ALA A 211 10.15 12.00 21.75
N PRO A 212 10.15 12.73 22.89
CA PRO A 212 10.17 14.18 22.88
C PRO A 212 11.42 14.71 22.17
N GLY A 213 11.24 15.69 21.29
CA GLY A 213 12.31 16.30 20.51
C GLY A 213 12.19 17.81 20.38
N ASN A 214 13.16 18.42 19.71
CA ASN A 214 13.12 19.84 19.40
C ASN A 214 12.32 20.06 18.09
N ALA A 215 11.18 20.74 18.17
CA ALA A 215 10.28 20.93 17.02
C ALA A 215 10.97 21.60 15.81
N ALA A 216 11.91 22.52 16.02
CA ALA A 216 12.65 23.16 14.93
C ALA A 216 13.60 22.17 14.23
N MET A 217 14.23 21.27 14.99
CA MET A 217 15.11 20.23 14.42
C MET A 217 14.29 19.17 13.69
N ILE A 218 13.19 18.69 14.28
CA ILE A 218 12.27 17.73 13.65
C ILE A 218 11.81 18.25 12.28
N LYS A 219 11.37 19.52 12.25
CA LYS A 219 10.95 20.14 10.99
C LYS A 219 12.09 20.24 9.98
N ALA A 220 13.29 20.65 10.44
CA ALA A 220 14.45 20.76 9.54
C ALA A 220 14.85 19.39 8.96
N ASP A 221 14.79 18.31 9.75
CA ASP A 221 15.09 16.97 9.31
C ASP A 221 14.02 16.45 8.32
N MET A 222 12.74 16.70 8.57
CA MET A 222 11.66 16.36 7.61
C MET A 222 11.84 17.13 6.29
N ASP A 223 12.17 18.42 6.35
CA ASP A 223 12.43 19.24 5.16
C ASP A 223 13.64 18.72 4.37
N ASP A 224 14.73 18.31 5.04
CA ASP A 224 15.91 17.71 4.41
C ASP A 224 15.57 16.37 3.74
N TYR A 225 14.83 15.47 4.42
CA TYR A 225 14.41 14.20 3.80
C TYR A 225 13.49 14.43 2.60
N ARG A 226 12.57 15.41 2.67
CA ARG A 226 11.73 15.79 1.54
C ARG A 226 12.58 16.27 0.37
N GLN A 227 13.52 17.20 0.59
CA GLN A 227 14.40 17.73 -0.44
C GLN A 227 15.23 16.62 -1.10
N ARG A 228 15.80 15.70 -0.32
CA ARG A 228 16.54 14.54 -0.85
C ARG A 228 15.66 13.65 -1.75
N ARG A 229 14.36 13.50 -1.43
CA ARG A 229 13.43 12.75 -2.28
C ARG A 229 13.14 13.51 -3.57
N GLU A 230 12.82 14.79 -3.47
CA GLU A 230 12.58 15.66 -4.63
C GLU A 230 13.79 15.68 -5.58
N ASP A 231 15.01 15.73 -5.04
CA ASP A 231 16.22 15.74 -5.86
C ASP A 231 16.48 14.42 -6.59
N LYS A 232 16.12 13.28 -5.97
CA LYS A 232 16.54 11.96 -6.44
C LYS A 232 15.43 11.10 -7.06
N GLN A 233 14.17 11.31 -6.70
CA GLN A 233 13.05 10.49 -7.15
C GLN A 233 12.18 11.22 -8.16
N PRO A 234 11.55 10.53 -9.11
CA PRO A 234 10.69 11.12 -10.14
C PRO A 234 9.28 11.41 -9.58
N LEU A 235 9.18 12.29 -8.58
CA LEU A 235 7.92 12.61 -7.90
C LEU A 235 6.92 13.38 -8.76
N ASP A 236 7.37 13.91 -9.89
CA ASP A 236 6.60 14.59 -10.91
C ASP A 236 5.91 13.65 -11.90
N MET A 237 6.17 12.35 -11.82
CA MET A 237 5.59 11.33 -12.70
C MET A 237 4.89 10.23 -11.90
N PRO A 238 3.73 9.70 -12.38
CA PRO A 238 3.06 8.60 -11.71
C PRO A 238 3.95 7.35 -11.65
N SER A 239 4.02 6.72 -10.47
CA SER A 239 4.78 5.49 -10.23
C SER A 239 4.29 4.78 -8.97
N ALA A 240 4.71 3.54 -8.75
CA ALA A 240 4.49 2.78 -7.52
C ALA A 240 5.79 2.68 -6.69
N GLY A 241 6.56 3.78 -6.59
CA GLY A 241 7.82 3.76 -5.84
C GLY A 241 8.94 2.99 -6.55
N SER A 242 9.84 2.40 -5.74
CA SER A 242 10.90 1.52 -6.25
C SER A 242 10.30 0.22 -6.76
N THR A 243 10.54 -0.10 -8.03
CA THR A 243 9.94 -1.28 -8.66
C THR A 243 10.49 -2.60 -8.14
N PHE A 244 11.75 -2.60 -7.68
CA PHE A 244 12.44 -3.82 -7.24
C PHE A 244 12.96 -3.68 -5.82
N LYS A 245 12.90 -4.77 -5.06
CA LYS A 245 13.57 -4.93 -3.78
C LYS A 245 15.08 -4.74 -3.94
N ARG A 246 15.75 -4.34 -2.88
CA ARG A 246 17.20 -4.20 -2.88
C ARG A 246 17.86 -5.59 -2.85
N PRO A 247 18.61 -6.00 -3.89
CA PRO A 247 19.33 -7.26 -3.88
C PRO A 247 20.47 -7.24 -2.84
N GLU A 248 20.81 -8.40 -2.31
CA GLU A 248 21.92 -8.51 -1.35
C GLU A 248 23.25 -8.04 -1.98
N GLY A 249 23.93 -7.12 -1.32
CA GLY A 249 25.21 -6.56 -1.78
C GLY A 249 25.10 -5.53 -2.93
N TYR A 250 23.90 -5.26 -3.45
CA TYR A 250 23.71 -4.38 -4.61
C TYR A 250 22.61 -3.33 -4.37
N PHE A 251 22.49 -2.42 -5.35
CA PHE A 251 21.38 -1.48 -5.47
C PHE A 251 20.67 -1.70 -6.81
N ALA A 252 19.40 -2.04 -6.80
CA ALA A 252 18.63 -2.34 -8.01
C ALA A 252 18.72 -1.20 -9.05
N GLY A 253 18.50 0.05 -8.64
CA GLY A 253 18.59 1.20 -9.54
C GLY A 253 19.98 1.40 -10.18
N LYS A 254 21.07 1.03 -9.45
CA LYS A 254 22.42 1.08 -10.03
C LYS A 254 22.63 -0.02 -11.06
N LEU A 255 22.20 -1.25 -10.79
CA LEU A 255 22.29 -2.36 -11.74
C LEU A 255 21.53 -2.04 -13.04
N ILE A 256 20.30 -1.50 -12.92
CA ILE A 256 19.48 -1.10 -14.06
C ILE A 256 20.15 0.03 -14.87
N MET A 257 20.76 0.98 -14.19
CA MET A 257 21.52 2.05 -14.83
C MET A 257 22.75 1.51 -15.56
N ASP A 258 23.54 0.64 -14.91
CA ASP A 258 24.76 0.05 -15.46
C ASP A 258 24.44 -0.91 -16.62
N ALA A 259 23.24 -1.52 -16.62
CA ALA A 259 22.70 -2.30 -17.72
C ALA A 259 22.33 -1.45 -18.98
N GLY A 260 22.44 -0.13 -18.89
CA GLY A 260 22.11 0.78 -19.99
C GLY A 260 20.61 1.03 -20.18
N LEU A 261 19.77 0.71 -19.17
CA LEU A 261 18.32 0.78 -19.28
C LEU A 261 17.71 2.11 -18.83
N ARG A 262 18.52 3.12 -18.48
CA ARG A 262 18.01 4.47 -18.17
C ARG A 262 17.18 5.04 -19.32
N GLY A 263 15.93 5.39 -19.07
CA GLY A 263 15.03 5.95 -20.06
C GLY A 263 14.47 4.91 -21.07
N HIS A 264 14.80 3.63 -20.90
CA HIS A 264 14.21 2.57 -21.73
C HIS A 264 12.72 2.51 -21.52
N ALA A 265 11.94 2.40 -22.61
CA ALA A 265 10.49 2.41 -22.57
C ALA A 265 9.90 1.21 -23.32
N ILE A 266 8.76 0.71 -22.80
CA ILE A 266 7.89 -0.25 -23.47
C ILE A 266 6.48 0.32 -23.38
N GLY A 267 5.82 0.54 -24.52
CA GLY A 267 4.55 1.25 -24.57
C GLY A 267 4.66 2.61 -23.85
N GLY A 268 3.75 2.86 -22.92
CA GLY A 268 3.74 4.07 -22.09
C GLY A 268 4.60 3.99 -20.82
N ALA A 269 5.14 2.80 -20.46
CA ALA A 269 5.98 2.60 -19.29
C ALA A 269 7.45 2.91 -19.58
N GLN A 270 8.14 3.60 -18.66
CA GLN A 270 9.53 3.98 -18.85
C GLN A 270 10.36 3.82 -17.57
N VAL A 271 11.60 3.33 -17.70
CA VAL A 271 12.62 3.43 -16.64
C VAL A 271 12.95 4.90 -16.43
N SER A 272 12.75 5.41 -15.21
CA SER A 272 12.96 6.83 -14.92
C SER A 272 14.39 7.29 -15.25
N GLY A 273 14.47 8.40 -15.95
CA GLY A 273 15.75 9.08 -16.22
C GLY A 273 16.40 9.65 -14.95
N LYS A 274 15.61 9.93 -13.90
CA LYS A 274 16.08 10.50 -12.64
C LYS A 274 16.56 9.43 -11.66
N HIS A 275 15.81 8.33 -11.53
CA HIS A 275 16.14 7.20 -10.65
C HIS A 275 15.78 5.87 -11.32
N CYS A 276 16.78 5.13 -11.81
CA CYS A 276 16.55 3.91 -12.59
C CYS A 276 15.88 2.75 -11.80
N GLY A 277 15.73 2.84 -10.49
CA GLY A 277 14.95 1.89 -9.69
C GLY A 277 13.43 2.09 -9.79
N PHE A 278 12.98 3.17 -10.45
CA PHE A 278 11.57 3.50 -10.67
C PHE A 278 11.18 3.24 -12.11
N ILE A 279 10.05 2.60 -12.32
CA ILE A 279 9.30 2.65 -13.56
C ILE A 279 8.22 3.72 -13.39
N VAL A 280 8.06 4.58 -14.37
CA VAL A 280 7.09 5.67 -14.39
C VAL A 280 6.08 5.46 -15.51
N ASN A 281 4.86 5.91 -15.32
CA ASN A 281 3.86 6.04 -16.37
C ASN A 281 4.13 7.34 -17.11
N ALA A 282 4.87 7.22 -18.22
CA ALA A 282 5.33 8.37 -18.99
C ALA A 282 4.30 8.83 -20.03
N ASP A 283 3.50 7.90 -20.57
CA ASP A 283 2.49 8.20 -21.59
C ASP A 283 1.39 7.13 -21.61
N HIS A 284 0.40 7.25 -20.72
CA HIS A 284 -0.76 6.35 -20.66
C HIS A 284 -0.39 4.86 -20.65
N ALA A 285 0.60 4.49 -19.83
CA ALA A 285 1.05 3.11 -19.70
C ALA A 285 -0.07 2.16 -19.29
N THR A 286 -0.07 0.97 -19.85
CA THR A 286 -0.88 -0.15 -19.42
C THR A 286 -0.14 -1.00 -18.37
N ALA A 287 -0.87 -1.84 -17.63
CA ALA A 287 -0.24 -2.79 -16.72
C ALA A 287 0.61 -3.81 -17.49
N ALA A 288 0.20 -4.16 -18.70
CA ALA A 288 0.96 -5.03 -19.60
C ALA A 288 2.32 -4.40 -20.00
N ASP A 289 2.37 -3.09 -20.33
CA ASP A 289 3.60 -2.38 -20.64
C ASP A 289 4.59 -2.43 -19.46
N VAL A 290 4.09 -2.17 -18.25
CA VAL A 290 4.92 -2.21 -17.02
C VAL A 290 5.43 -3.60 -16.74
N ASP A 291 4.58 -4.63 -16.88
CA ASP A 291 4.95 -6.02 -16.62
C ASP A 291 5.98 -6.53 -17.64
N GLU A 292 5.85 -6.14 -18.91
CA GLU A 292 6.85 -6.44 -19.94
C GLU A 292 8.18 -5.72 -19.66
N LEU A 293 8.13 -4.46 -19.25
CA LEU A 293 9.33 -3.70 -18.88
C LEU A 293 10.03 -4.29 -17.65
N ILE A 294 9.29 -4.75 -16.63
CA ILE A 294 9.84 -5.46 -15.47
C ILE A 294 10.59 -6.71 -15.92
N ARG A 295 9.97 -7.56 -16.77
CA ARG A 295 10.60 -8.78 -17.28
C ARG A 295 11.85 -8.49 -18.12
N HIS A 296 11.80 -7.45 -18.94
CA HIS A 296 12.94 -7.02 -19.73
C HIS A 296 14.13 -6.58 -18.84
N ILE A 297 13.85 -5.79 -17.79
CA ILE A 297 14.85 -5.37 -16.80
C ILE A 297 15.45 -6.58 -16.09
N GLN A 298 14.61 -7.49 -15.59
CA GLN A 298 15.06 -8.70 -14.89
C GLN A 298 16.00 -9.54 -15.76
N THR A 299 15.61 -9.81 -17.02
CA THR A 299 16.42 -10.59 -17.96
C THR A 299 17.74 -9.90 -18.25
N THR A 300 17.72 -8.60 -18.57
CA THR A 300 18.93 -7.85 -18.92
C THR A 300 19.92 -7.78 -17.76
N VAL A 301 19.45 -7.52 -16.53
CA VAL A 301 20.31 -7.48 -15.34
C VAL A 301 20.84 -8.86 -15.00
N LYS A 302 20.02 -9.91 -15.11
CA LYS A 302 20.48 -11.31 -14.91
C LYS A 302 21.57 -11.70 -15.88
N ASP A 303 21.42 -11.39 -17.17
CA ASP A 303 22.38 -11.74 -18.22
C ASP A 303 23.72 -11.01 -18.04
N GLN A 304 23.69 -9.72 -17.64
CA GLN A 304 24.90 -8.91 -17.53
C GLN A 304 25.64 -9.08 -16.20
N PHE A 305 24.88 -9.24 -15.09
CA PHE A 305 25.48 -9.19 -13.74
C PHE A 305 25.26 -10.48 -12.94
N ASN A 306 24.49 -11.45 -13.46
CA ASN A 306 24.07 -12.67 -12.75
C ASN A 306 23.34 -12.39 -11.42
N VAL A 307 22.61 -11.27 -11.32
CA VAL A 307 21.79 -10.89 -10.17
C VAL A 307 20.31 -11.02 -10.52
N ASP A 308 19.55 -11.67 -9.65
CA ASP A 308 18.09 -11.74 -9.76
C ASP A 308 17.46 -10.50 -9.10
N LEU A 309 16.61 -9.78 -9.84
CA LEU A 309 15.81 -8.68 -9.32
C LEU A 309 14.41 -9.18 -8.95
N GLU A 310 14.04 -9.03 -7.68
CA GLU A 310 12.70 -9.35 -7.18
C GLU A 310 11.84 -8.08 -7.21
N PRO A 311 10.64 -8.09 -7.87
CA PRO A 311 9.74 -6.95 -7.81
C PRO A 311 9.31 -6.63 -6.38
N GLU A 312 9.28 -5.35 -6.02
CA GLU A 312 8.69 -4.84 -4.77
C GLU A 312 7.22 -4.50 -4.99
N VAL A 313 6.90 -3.92 -6.15
CA VAL A 313 5.52 -3.56 -6.51
C VAL A 313 4.60 -4.78 -6.51
N HIS A 314 3.44 -4.65 -5.83
CA HIS A 314 2.44 -5.70 -5.74
C HIS A 314 1.54 -5.71 -6.98
N ARG A 315 1.53 -6.86 -7.67
CA ARG A 315 0.63 -7.11 -8.80
C ARG A 315 -0.73 -7.58 -8.28
N VAL A 316 -1.79 -6.86 -8.64
CA VAL A 316 -3.15 -7.13 -8.18
C VAL A 316 -4.11 -7.21 -9.36
N GLY A 317 -5.10 -8.09 -9.28
CA GLY A 317 -6.11 -8.27 -10.33
C GLY A 317 -5.63 -9.09 -11.53
N GLU A 318 -6.33 -8.94 -12.65
CA GLU A 318 -6.14 -9.73 -13.87
C GLU A 318 -5.34 -8.98 -14.91
N PHE A 319 -4.24 -9.59 -15.34
CA PHE A 319 -3.37 -9.09 -16.41
C PHE A 319 -3.76 -9.68 -17.78
N LEU A 320 -3.34 -9.01 -18.86
CA LEU A 320 -3.52 -9.50 -20.22
C LEU A 320 -2.55 -10.65 -20.56
#